data_01475273cb12ea02c697260a2ee79bfd
#
_entry.id   01475273cb12ea02c697260a2ee79bfd
#
_cell.length_a   1.000
_cell.length_b   1.000
_cell.length_c   1.000
_cell.angle_alpha   90.00
_cell.angle_beta   90.00
_cell.angle_gamma   90.00
#
_symmetry.space_group_name_H-M   'P 1'
#
loop_
_entity.id
_entity.type
_entity.pdbx_description
1 polymer ?
#
loop_
_entity_poly.entity_id
_entity_poly.type
_entity_poly.pdbx_seq_one_letter_code
_entity_poly.pdbx_strand_id
1 'polypeptide(L)'
;LSYGSYGCNLRCPYCQNASISMAGPDNCPHRLITPEGLTDLAVDLSKQEPGNIGVAFTYNEPTVCFEFIRDTSKLLHEAGLKSVVVTNGGLVRTYADELLPHVDALNIDLKGFSNEFYRYVKGEFDTVKEFIKAAVEHKCHVELTTLVIPTKNDDPEEIGREVEWIASISPEIPLHLSRFFPRYKVDDLPPTPAETIYRLKDIAEKKLKYVYTGNL
;
A
#
# COMPACT_ATOMS: atom_id res chain seq x y z
N LEU A 1 14.81 -6.92 1.54
CA LEU A 1 14.85 -6.87 0.06
C LEU A 1 13.55 -6.28 -0.47
N SER A 2 13.62 -5.28 -1.35
CA SER A 2 12.44 -4.75 -2.05
C SER A 2 12.33 -5.36 -3.45
N TYR A 3 11.14 -5.82 -3.80
CA TYR A 3 10.80 -6.38 -5.11
C TYR A 3 9.70 -5.55 -5.76
N GLY A 4 9.93 -5.15 -7.00
CA GLY A 4 8.94 -4.46 -7.84
C GLY A 4 8.76 -5.17 -9.17
N SER A 5 7.57 -5.03 -9.73
CA SER A 5 7.21 -5.50 -11.06
C SER A 5 6.66 -4.33 -11.90
N TYR A 6 5.84 -4.61 -12.88
CA TYR A 6 5.12 -3.59 -13.65
C TYR A 6 3.61 -3.87 -13.64
N GLY A 7 2.84 -2.85 -13.99
CA GLY A 7 1.39 -2.92 -14.00
C GLY A 7 0.73 -2.50 -12.69
N CYS A 8 -0.52 -2.09 -12.79
CA CYS A 8 -1.39 -1.72 -11.67
C CYS A 8 -2.84 -1.83 -12.12
N ASN A 9 -3.74 -2.22 -11.21
CA ASN A 9 -5.17 -2.26 -11.44
C ASN A 9 -5.85 -0.87 -11.27
N LEU A 10 -5.15 0.12 -10.69
CA LEU A 10 -5.60 1.52 -10.64
C LEU A 10 -4.99 2.38 -11.76
N ARG A 11 -5.52 3.60 -11.92
CA ARG A 11 -5.06 4.60 -12.90
C ARG A 11 -4.92 5.98 -12.25
N CYS A 12 -4.24 6.03 -11.10
CA CYS A 12 -4.03 7.27 -10.35
C CYS A 12 -3.32 8.31 -11.22
N PRO A 13 -3.92 9.47 -11.50
CA PRO A 13 -3.28 10.48 -12.36
C PRO A 13 -2.08 11.17 -11.69
N TYR A 14 -1.88 10.97 -10.39
CA TYR A 14 -0.75 11.48 -9.60
C TYR A 14 0.28 10.40 -9.25
N CYS A 15 0.30 9.27 -9.96
CA CYS A 15 1.15 8.13 -9.63
C CYS A 15 2.64 8.48 -9.69
N GLN A 16 3.36 8.31 -8.58
CA GLN A 16 4.81 8.57 -8.52
C GLN A 16 5.59 7.57 -9.37
N ASN A 17 5.08 6.33 -9.46
CA ASN A 17 5.70 5.23 -10.18
C ASN A 17 4.99 4.95 -11.53
N ALA A 18 4.46 5.99 -12.19
CA ALA A 18 3.69 5.84 -13.43
C ALA A 18 4.48 5.12 -14.54
N SER A 19 5.81 5.28 -14.57
CA SER A 19 6.67 4.62 -15.55
C SER A 19 6.65 3.10 -15.51
N ILE A 20 6.39 2.52 -14.35
CA ILE A 20 6.26 1.07 -14.17
C ILE A 20 4.80 0.64 -13.94
N SER A 21 4.02 1.42 -13.20
CA SER A 21 2.62 1.09 -12.89
C SER A 21 1.71 1.14 -14.11
N MET A 22 2.02 1.99 -15.11
CA MET A 22 1.27 2.09 -16.36
C MET A 22 1.93 1.32 -17.52
N ALA A 23 2.99 0.57 -17.22
CA ALA A 23 3.74 -0.21 -18.20
C ALA A 23 3.25 -1.65 -18.31
N GLY A 24 3.68 -2.29 -19.38
CA GLY A 24 3.55 -3.72 -19.62
C GLY A 24 4.92 -4.33 -20.04
N PRO A 25 4.95 -5.63 -20.38
CA PRO A 25 6.19 -6.33 -20.68
C PRO A 25 7.00 -5.72 -21.84
N ASP A 26 6.30 -5.12 -22.82
CA ASP A 26 6.94 -4.61 -24.04
C ASP A 26 7.66 -3.25 -23.84
N ASN A 27 7.33 -2.53 -22.76
CA ASN A 27 7.79 -1.15 -22.55
C ASN A 27 8.37 -0.90 -21.15
N CYS A 28 8.65 -1.95 -20.38
CA CYS A 28 9.32 -1.89 -19.10
C CYS A 28 10.52 -2.84 -19.08
N PRO A 29 11.76 -2.35 -18.93
CA PRO A 29 12.91 -3.23 -18.73
C PRO A 29 12.70 -4.10 -17.49
N HIS A 30 12.79 -5.43 -17.66
CA HIS A 30 12.55 -6.37 -16.58
C HIS A 30 13.46 -7.60 -16.70
N ARG A 31 13.54 -8.36 -15.62
CA ARG A 31 14.15 -9.69 -15.57
C ARG A 31 13.13 -10.68 -15.06
N LEU A 32 13.10 -11.87 -15.65
CA LEU A 32 12.29 -12.96 -15.13
C LEU A 32 12.95 -13.52 -13.87
N ILE A 33 12.14 -13.74 -12.85
CA ILE A 33 12.54 -14.41 -11.61
C ILE A 33 11.41 -15.33 -11.17
N THR A 34 11.74 -16.49 -10.64
CA THR A 34 10.76 -17.42 -10.05
C THR A 34 10.60 -17.16 -8.56
N PRO A 35 9.54 -17.66 -7.90
CA PRO A 35 9.40 -17.61 -6.44
C PRO A 35 10.65 -18.16 -5.72
N GLU A 36 11.20 -19.29 -6.18
CA GLU A 36 12.41 -19.91 -5.63
C GLU A 36 13.61 -18.97 -5.78
N GLY A 37 13.82 -18.42 -6.98
CA GLY A 37 14.96 -17.53 -7.26
C GLY A 37 14.91 -16.23 -6.44
N LEU A 38 13.71 -15.67 -6.17
CA LEU A 38 13.56 -14.52 -5.29
C LEU A 38 13.83 -14.91 -3.82
N THR A 39 13.37 -16.08 -3.41
CA THR A 39 13.60 -16.59 -2.05
C THR A 39 15.09 -16.86 -1.82
N ASP A 40 15.77 -17.52 -2.76
CA ASP A 40 17.22 -17.78 -2.67
C ASP A 40 18.02 -16.48 -2.52
N LEU A 41 17.67 -15.45 -3.32
CA LEU A 41 18.28 -14.11 -3.19
C LEU A 41 18.04 -13.51 -1.81
N ALA A 42 16.83 -13.62 -1.27
CA ALA A 42 16.49 -13.11 0.05
C ALA A 42 17.26 -13.83 1.16
N VAL A 43 17.40 -15.15 1.05
CA VAL A 43 18.19 -16.00 1.97
C VAL A 43 19.68 -15.63 1.91
N ASP A 44 20.24 -15.43 0.73
CA ASP A 44 21.66 -15.04 0.61
C ASP A 44 21.92 -13.65 1.20
N LEU A 45 20.99 -12.72 1.03
CA LEU A 45 21.08 -11.40 1.64
C LEU A 45 20.89 -11.44 3.18
N SER A 46 20.16 -12.43 3.71
CA SER A 46 19.99 -12.57 5.16
C SER A 46 21.26 -12.98 5.90
N LYS A 47 22.20 -13.60 5.18
CA LYS A 47 23.52 -14.03 5.71
C LYS A 47 24.55 -12.89 5.74
N GLN A 48 24.21 -11.72 5.16
CA GLN A 48 25.12 -10.56 5.11
C GLN A 48 24.86 -9.61 6.29
N GLU A 49 25.79 -8.69 6.54
CA GLU A 49 25.63 -7.64 7.54
C GLU A 49 25.36 -6.27 6.86
N PRO A 50 24.26 -5.55 7.23
CA PRO A 50 23.15 -5.98 8.10
C PRO A 50 22.27 -7.00 7.40
N GLY A 51 21.77 -8.01 8.13
CA GLY A 51 20.97 -9.10 7.58
C GLY A 51 19.63 -8.65 7.00
N ASN A 52 19.22 -9.27 5.88
CA ASN A 52 17.90 -9.12 5.31
C ASN A 52 16.86 -9.92 6.13
N ILE A 53 15.73 -9.33 6.47
CA ILE A 53 14.67 -10.00 7.26
C ILE A 53 13.56 -10.60 6.38
N GLY A 54 13.55 -10.31 5.07
CA GLY A 54 12.51 -10.80 4.17
C GLY A 54 12.38 -10.01 2.88
N VAL A 55 11.22 -10.13 2.24
CA VAL A 55 10.89 -9.44 0.98
C VAL A 55 9.72 -8.50 1.18
N ALA A 56 9.85 -7.26 0.70
CA ALA A 56 8.77 -6.30 0.55
C ALA A 56 8.40 -6.21 -0.94
N PHE A 57 7.21 -6.65 -1.29
CA PHE A 57 6.59 -6.48 -2.61
C PHE A 57 6.01 -5.07 -2.69
N THR A 58 6.51 -4.23 -3.61
CA THR A 58 6.23 -2.78 -3.59
C THR A 58 6.41 -2.11 -4.95
N TYR A 59 6.41 -0.80 -5.00
CA TYR A 59 6.61 0.15 -6.12
C TYR A 59 5.44 0.29 -7.09
N ASN A 60 4.94 -0.77 -7.68
CA ASN A 60 3.70 -0.81 -8.49
C ASN A 60 2.55 -1.37 -7.65
N GLU A 61 1.57 -2.05 -8.27
CA GLU A 61 0.60 -2.84 -7.51
C GLU A 61 1.00 -4.32 -7.53
N PRO A 62 1.56 -4.84 -6.43
CA PRO A 62 2.04 -6.22 -6.40
C PRO A 62 0.93 -7.26 -6.58
N THR A 63 -0.29 -6.97 -6.10
CA THR A 63 -1.40 -7.94 -6.11
C THR A 63 -1.95 -8.24 -7.52
N VAL A 64 -1.49 -7.53 -8.57
CA VAL A 64 -1.76 -7.93 -9.96
C VAL A 64 -1.11 -9.26 -10.31
N CYS A 65 -0.12 -9.70 -9.51
CA CYS A 65 0.55 -11.00 -9.59
C CYS A 65 0.46 -11.73 -8.23
N PHE A 66 -0.76 -11.80 -7.64
CA PHE A 66 -0.94 -12.31 -6.27
C PHE A 66 -0.46 -13.74 -6.08
N GLU A 67 -0.57 -14.60 -7.11
CA GLU A 67 -0.06 -15.97 -7.06
C GLU A 67 1.45 -16.01 -6.84
N PHE A 68 2.20 -15.14 -7.54
CA PHE A 68 3.64 -15.03 -7.36
C PHE A 68 4.01 -14.60 -5.94
N ILE A 69 3.27 -13.63 -5.37
CA ILE A 69 3.47 -13.18 -3.99
C ILE A 69 3.18 -14.34 -3.03
N ARG A 70 2.01 -14.98 -3.17
CA ARG A 70 1.59 -16.09 -2.34
C ARG A 70 2.62 -17.22 -2.32
N ASP A 71 3.08 -17.64 -3.50
CA ASP A 71 3.98 -18.77 -3.62
C ASP A 71 5.40 -18.41 -3.11
N THR A 72 5.88 -17.19 -3.38
CA THR A 72 7.13 -16.69 -2.80
C THR A 72 7.03 -16.58 -1.27
N SER A 73 5.91 -16.07 -0.75
CA SER A 73 5.71 -15.89 0.70
C SER A 73 5.73 -17.21 1.47
N LYS A 74 5.18 -18.28 0.88
CA LYS A 74 5.29 -19.64 1.46
C LYS A 74 6.75 -20.06 1.60
N LEU A 75 7.54 -19.92 0.54
CA LEU A 75 8.96 -20.27 0.56
C LEU A 75 9.77 -19.38 1.52
N LEU A 76 9.44 -18.09 1.60
CA LEU A 76 10.05 -17.19 2.59
C LEU A 76 9.80 -17.65 4.02
N HIS A 77 8.56 -18.06 4.34
CA HIS A 77 8.23 -18.59 5.67
C HIS A 77 8.96 -19.89 5.98
N GLU A 78 9.08 -20.81 4.99
CA GLU A 78 9.88 -22.04 5.14
C GLU A 78 11.36 -21.74 5.43
N ALA A 79 11.88 -20.63 4.87
CA ALA A 79 13.24 -20.13 5.12
C ALA A 79 13.37 -19.27 6.39
N GLY A 80 12.28 -19.05 7.18
CA GLY A 80 12.27 -18.20 8.37
C GLY A 80 12.32 -16.70 8.09
N LEU A 81 12.01 -16.29 6.85
CA LEU A 81 11.97 -14.91 6.41
C LEU A 81 10.54 -14.34 6.38
N LYS A 82 10.42 -13.02 6.32
CA LYS A 82 9.16 -12.27 6.36
C LYS A 82 8.68 -11.85 4.97
N SER A 83 7.36 -11.80 4.80
CA SER A 83 6.68 -11.28 3.62
C SER A 83 5.92 -10.01 3.96
N VAL A 84 6.20 -8.93 3.24
CA VAL A 84 5.54 -7.63 3.39
C VAL A 84 4.96 -7.20 2.05
N VAL A 85 3.73 -6.66 2.04
CA VAL A 85 3.09 -6.18 0.81
C VAL A 85 2.68 -4.73 0.96
N VAL A 86 3.16 -3.89 0.05
CA VAL A 86 2.73 -2.48 -0.09
C VAL A 86 1.76 -2.42 -1.26
N THR A 87 0.47 -2.19 -1.00
CA THR A 87 -0.61 -2.40 -1.96
C THR A 87 -1.67 -1.30 -1.90
N ASN A 88 -2.42 -1.14 -2.98
CA ASN A 88 -3.61 -0.29 -3.01
C ASN A 88 -4.87 -0.99 -2.44
N GLY A 89 -4.77 -2.25 -2.01
CA GLY A 89 -5.86 -3.03 -1.44
C GLY A 89 -6.97 -3.44 -2.43
N GLY A 90 -6.76 -3.25 -3.73
CA GLY A 90 -7.75 -3.55 -4.77
C GLY A 90 -7.83 -5.03 -5.16
N LEU A 91 -7.69 -5.95 -4.19
CA LEU A 91 -7.81 -7.40 -4.37
C LEU A 91 -9.13 -7.88 -3.74
N VAL A 92 -9.96 -8.59 -4.52
CA VAL A 92 -11.25 -9.10 -4.04
C VAL A 92 -11.06 -10.17 -2.96
N ARG A 93 -12.03 -10.28 -2.06
CA ARG A 93 -12.00 -11.11 -0.85
C ARG A 93 -11.55 -12.54 -1.12
N THR A 94 -12.04 -13.20 -2.18
CA THR A 94 -11.68 -14.58 -2.51
C THR A 94 -10.18 -14.78 -2.65
N TYR A 95 -9.49 -13.89 -3.39
CA TYR A 95 -8.05 -13.97 -3.57
C TYR A 95 -7.27 -13.41 -2.36
N ALA A 96 -7.87 -12.46 -1.63
CA ALA A 96 -7.29 -11.98 -0.38
C ALA A 96 -7.18 -13.12 0.65
N ASP A 97 -8.22 -13.94 0.80
CA ASP A 97 -8.22 -15.10 1.72
C ASP A 97 -7.20 -16.19 1.33
N GLU A 98 -6.79 -16.25 0.04
CA GLU A 98 -5.70 -17.12 -0.40
C GLU A 98 -4.30 -16.55 -0.12
N LEU A 99 -4.15 -15.22 -0.18
CA LEU A 99 -2.87 -14.52 -0.03
C LEU A 99 -2.52 -14.25 1.43
N LEU A 100 -3.45 -13.66 2.17
CA LEU A 100 -3.21 -13.08 3.51
C LEU A 100 -2.67 -14.05 4.56
N PRO A 101 -3.00 -15.36 4.55
CA PRO A 101 -2.38 -16.33 5.46
C PRO A 101 -0.85 -16.44 5.33
N HIS A 102 -0.28 -15.94 4.23
CA HIS A 102 1.16 -16.00 3.91
C HIS A 102 1.86 -14.64 3.99
N VAL A 103 1.17 -13.58 4.46
CA VAL A 103 1.71 -12.22 4.55
C VAL A 103 1.83 -11.82 6.01
N ASP A 104 3.01 -11.36 6.44
CA ASP A 104 3.25 -10.92 7.81
C ASP A 104 2.77 -9.49 8.04
N ALA A 105 2.98 -8.60 7.07
CA ALA A 105 2.63 -7.19 7.21
C ALA A 105 2.20 -6.56 5.89
N LEU A 106 1.30 -5.57 5.99
CA LEU A 106 0.86 -4.76 4.87
C LEU A 106 0.96 -3.27 5.20
N ASN A 107 1.41 -2.49 4.21
CA ASN A 107 1.09 -1.07 4.15
C ASN A 107 0.08 -0.89 3.00
N ILE A 108 -1.15 -0.47 3.35
CA ILE A 108 -2.24 -0.37 2.39
C ILE A 108 -2.52 1.10 2.10
N ASP A 109 -2.39 1.47 0.84
CA ASP A 109 -2.73 2.80 0.35
C ASP A 109 -4.25 3.00 0.33
N LEU A 110 -4.82 3.57 1.39
CA LEU A 110 -6.20 4.04 1.41
C LEU A 110 -6.23 5.41 0.71
N LYS A 111 -6.56 5.39 -0.61
CA LYS A 111 -6.35 6.55 -1.49
C LYS A 111 -7.21 7.77 -1.14
N GLY A 112 -8.37 7.56 -0.51
CA GLY A 112 -9.32 8.54 -0.03
C GLY A 112 -10.52 7.82 0.57
N PHE A 113 -11.47 8.56 1.16
CA PHE A 113 -12.58 7.93 1.87
C PHE A 113 -13.95 8.24 1.24
N SER A 114 -13.99 8.18 -0.10
CA SER A 114 -15.23 8.38 -0.87
C SER A 114 -15.26 7.58 -2.18
N ASN A 115 -16.46 7.20 -2.62
CA ASN A 115 -16.66 6.59 -3.93
C ASN A 115 -16.25 7.53 -5.08
N GLU A 116 -16.34 8.84 -4.87
CA GLU A 116 -15.92 9.83 -5.86
C GLU A 116 -14.42 9.76 -6.09
N PHE A 117 -13.64 9.71 -5.02
CA PHE A 117 -12.18 9.60 -5.11
C PHE A 117 -11.77 8.27 -5.76
N TYR A 118 -12.43 7.17 -5.42
CA TYR A 118 -12.11 5.87 -6.04
C TYR A 118 -12.48 5.82 -7.53
N ARG A 119 -13.56 6.48 -7.97
CA ARG A 119 -13.83 6.68 -9.41
C ARG A 119 -12.72 7.49 -10.10
N TYR A 120 -12.17 8.51 -9.43
CA TYR A 120 -11.07 9.31 -9.96
C TYR A 120 -9.80 8.48 -10.20
N VAL A 121 -9.47 7.53 -9.32
CA VAL A 121 -8.32 6.63 -9.48
C VAL A 121 -8.66 5.33 -10.24
N LYS A 122 -9.89 5.15 -10.70
CA LYS A 122 -10.41 3.95 -11.40
C LYS A 122 -10.36 2.69 -10.54
N GLY A 123 -10.71 2.81 -9.27
CA GLY A 123 -10.78 1.73 -8.29
C GLY A 123 -12.18 1.55 -7.69
N GLU A 124 -12.30 0.59 -6.77
CA GLU A 124 -13.53 0.24 -6.09
C GLU A 124 -13.34 0.38 -4.57
N PHE A 125 -14.04 1.36 -3.96
CA PHE A 125 -13.86 1.72 -2.55
C PHE A 125 -14.22 0.57 -1.59
N ASP A 126 -15.33 -0.10 -1.86
CA ASP A 126 -15.80 -1.19 -0.98
C ASP A 126 -14.86 -2.40 -1.03
N THR A 127 -14.24 -2.70 -2.18
CA THR A 127 -13.23 -3.75 -2.30
C THR A 127 -12.04 -3.47 -1.38
N VAL A 128 -11.54 -2.23 -1.35
CA VAL A 128 -10.40 -1.86 -0.51
C VAL A 128 -10.75 -1.95 0.98
N LYS A 129 -11.94 -1.50 1.36
CA LYS A 129 -12.41 -1.64 2.75
C LYS A 129 -12.51 -3.11 3.19
N GLU A 130 -13.05 -3.97 2.34
CA GLU A 130 -13.14 -5.41 2.63
C GLU A 130 -11.75 -6.07 2.69
N PHE A 131 -10.81 -5.65 1.83
CA PHE A 131 -9.44 -6.13 1.90
C PHE A 131 -8.74 -5.75 3.22
N ILE A 132 -8.90 -4.51 3.68
CA ILE A 132 -8.34 -4.05 4.97
C ILE A 132 -8.91 -4.86 6.13
N LYS A 133 -10.23 -5.10 6.17
CA LYS A 133 -10.86 -5.94 7.18
C LYS A 133 -10.31 -7.37 7.13
N ALA A 134 -10.22 -7.96 5.93
CA ALA A 134 -9.67 -9.29 5.74
C ALA A 134 -8.23 -9.38 6.27
N ALA A 135 -7.39 -8.39 6.00
CA ALA A 135 -6.01 -8.37 6.49
C ALA A 135 -5.93 -8.38 8.03
N VAL A 136 -6.81 -7.64 8.70
CA VAL A 136 -6.91 -7.64 10.16
C VAL A 136 -7.44 -8.99 10.68
N GLU A 137 -8.46 -9.57 10.05
CA GLU A 137 -9.02 -10.88 10.40
C GLU A 137 -7.97 -11.99 10.29
N HIS A 138 -7.10 -11.93 9.25
CA HIS A 138 -5.97 -12.85 9.05
C HIS A 138 -4.77 -12.54 9.97
N LYS A 139 -4.89 -11.54 10.85
CA LYS A 139 -3.86 -11.15 11.84
C LYS A 139 -2.54 -10.67 11.22
N CYS A 140 -2.59 -10.15 10.00
CA CYS A 140 -1.47 -9.42 9.44
C CYS A 140 -1.22 -8.14 10.25
N HIS A 141 0.03 -7.71 10.35
CA HIS A 141 0.31 -6.33 10.78
C HIS A 141 -0.13 -5.38 9.67
N VAL A 142 -1.10 -4.51 9.96
CA VAL A 142 -1.68 -3.58 8.98
C VAL A 142 -1.33 -2.15 9.34
N GLU A 143 -0.76 -1.43 8.38
CA GLU A 143 -0.61 0.03 8.42
C GLU A 143 -1.34 0.63 7.21
N LEU A 144 -1.93 1.80 7.37
CA LEU A 144 -2.63 2.51 6.29
C LEU A 144 -1.88 3.78 5.90
N THR A 145 -1.89 4.09 4.61
CA THR A 145 -1.29 5.32 4.09
C THR A 145 -2.31 6.09 3.25
N THR A 146 -2.54 7.35 3.60
CA THR A 146 -3.35 8.30 2.81
C THR A 146 -2.46 9.41 2.29
N LEU A 147 -2.29 9.48 0.96
CA LEU A 147 -1.66 10.61 0.29
C LEU A 147 -2.69 11.74 0.20
N VAL A 148 -2.45 12.81 0.93
CA VAL A 148 -3.36 13.97 0.98
C VAL A 148 -3.09 14.88 -0.21
N ILE A 149 -4.09 15.08 -1.07
CA ILE A 149 -4.01 15.85 -2.31
C ILE A 149 -4.92 17.06 -2.21
N PRO A 150 -4.42 18.29 -2.41
CA PRO A 150 -5.23 19.51 -2.30
C PRO A 150 -6.47 19.44 -3.20
N THR A 151 -7.63 19.85 -2.65
CA THR A 151 -8.93 19.89 -3.31
C THR A 151 -9.51 18.53 -3.75
N LYS A 152 -8.87 17.42 -3.37
CA LYS A 152 -9.32 16.07 -3.74
C LYS A 152 -9.76 15.23 -2.55
N ASN A 153 -8.91 15.10 -1.53
CA ASN A 153 -9.15 14.33 -0.32
C ASN A 153 -8.56 15.01 0.94
N ASP A 154 -8.36 16.33 0.89
CA ASP A 154 -7.83 17.14 2.00
C ASP A 154 -8.94 17.75 2.89
N ASP A 155 -10.20 17.31 2.70
CA ASP A 155 -11.33 17.74 3.51
C ASP A 155 -11.27 17.13 4.93
N PRO A 156 -11.27 17.96 5.99
CA PRO A 156 -11.28 17.50 7.37
C PRO A 156 -12.44 16.56 7.74
N GLU A 157 -13.61 16.73 7.12
CA GLU A 157 -14.76 15.86 7.38
C GLU A 157 -14.58 14.48 6.73
N GLU A 158 -13.99 14.42 5.53
CA GLU A 158 -13.69 13.15 4.88
C GLU A 158 -12.65 12.36 5.69
N ILE A 159 -11.55 13.01 6.11
CA ILE A 159 -10.54 12.39 6.98
C ILE A 159 -11.16 11.99 8.34
N GLY A 160 -12.07 12.79 8.89
CA GLY A 160 -12.81 12.41 10.11
C GLY A 160 -13.56 11.09 9.95
N ARG A 161 -14.29 10.91 8.83
CA ARG A 161 -15.00 9.65 8.51
C ARG A 161 -14.05 8.47 8.29
N GLU A 162 -12.92 8.69 7.59
CA GLU A 162 -11.86 7.69 7.42
C GLU A 162 -11.33 7.19 8.76
N VAL A 163 -10.95 8.13 9.62
CA VAL A 163 -10.41 7.86 10.96
C VAL A 163 -11.41 7.13 11.86
N GLU A 164 -12.69 7.54 11.84
CA GLU A 164 -13.74 6.85 12.58
C GLU A 164 -13.93 5.40 12.10
N TRP A 165 -13.88 5.19 10.81
CA TRP A 165 -13.97 3.85 10.24
C TRP A 165 -12.75 2.99 10.61
N ILE A 166 -11.53 3.53 10.51
CA ILE A 166 -10.31 2.81 10.93
C ILE A 166 -10.41 2.44 12.42
N ALA A 167 -10.76 3.39 13.29
CA ALA A 167 -10.91 3.18 14.72
C ALA A 167 -11.98 2.12 15.05
N SER A 168 -13.03 2.00 14.21
CA SER A 168 -14.06 0.98 14.38
C SER A 168 -13.56 -0.45 14.12
N ILE A 169 -12.46 -0.60 13.36
CA ILE A 169 -11.77 -1.88 13.16
C ILE A 169 -10.77 -2.09 14.30
N SER A 170 -9.84 -1.17 14.47
CA SER A 170 -8.90 -1.11 15.59
C SER A 170 -8.25 0.28 15.69
N PRO A 171 -8.26 0.92 16.87
CA PRO A 171 -7.56 2.19 17.09
C PRO A 171 -6.02 2.03 17.10
N GLU A 172 -5.52 0.79 17.08
CA GLU A 172 -4.09 0.47 17.05
C GLU A 172 -3.51 0.45 15.62
N ILE A 173 -4.35 0.52 14.58
CA ILE A 173 -3.87 0.56 13.18
C ILE A 173 -3.15 1.90 12.94
N PRO A 174 -1.85 1.89 12.59
CA PRO A 174 -1.14 3.10 12.23
C PRO A 174 -1.70 3.74 10.96
N LEU A 175 -1.89 5.07 11.00
CA LEU A 175 -2.24 5.86 9.83
C LEU A 175 -1.09 6.81 9.48
N HIS A 176 -0.63 6.73 8.23
CA HIS A 176 0.36 7.62 7.65
C HIS A 176 -0.34 8.65 6.75
N LEU A 177 -0.30 9.92 7.13
CA LEU A 177 -0.77 11.04 6.31
C LEU A 177 0.43 11.61 5.54
N SER A 178 0.49 11.33 4.25
CA SER A 178 1.62 11.74 3.41
C SER A 178 1.30 12.97 2.58
N ARG A 179 2.26 13.88 2.50
CA ARG A 179 2.17 15.10 1.71
C ARG A 179 2.28 14.78 0.24
N PHE A 180 1.36 15.30 -0.59
CA PHE A 180 1.42 15.22 -2.04
C PHE A 180 2.42 16.22 -2.62
N PHE A 181 3.11 15.80 -3.68
CA PHE A 181 3.88 16.65 -4.59
C PHE A 181 3.43 16.41 -6.03
N PRO A 182 3.40 17.45 -6.91
CA PRO A 182 3.01 17.32 -8.30
C PRO A 182 3.76 16.19 -9.02
N ARG A 183 3.02 15.32 -9.70
CA ARG A 183 3.58 14.18 -10.44
C ARG A 183 2.64 13.72 -11.55
N TYR A 184 3.23 13.17 -12.59
CA TYR A 184 2.59 12.51 -13.74
C TYR A 184 1.60 13.44 -14.45
N LYS A 185 0.27 13.23 -14.28
CA LYS A 185 -0.78 14.04 -14.93
C LYS A 185 -1.38 15.10 -14.00
N VAL A 186 -0.90 15.20 -12.78
CA VAL A 186 -1.30 16.21 -11.80
C VAL A 186 -0.06 17.04 -11.49
N ASP A 187 0.23 17.97 -12.37
CA ASP A 187 1.35 18.91 -12.33
C ASP A 187 0.91 20.36 -12.11
N ASP A 188 -0.38 20.61 -12.16
CA ASP A 188 -1.04 21.91 -11.99
C ASP A 188 -1.44 22.23 -10.54
N LEU A 189 -1.44 21.23 -9.64
CA LEU A 189 -1.70 21.45 -8.23
C LEU A 189 -0.40 21.73 -7.45
N PRO A 190 -0.42 22.66 -6.48
CA PRO A 190 0.72 22.85 -5.59
C PRO A 190 0.89 21.64 -4.66
N PRO A 191 2.09 21.44 -4.08
CA PRO A 191 2.27 20.49 -2.98
C PRO A 191 1.30 20.80 -1.84
N THR A 192 0.81 19.77 -1.17
CA THR A 192 -0.07 19.94 0.00
C THR A 192 0.65 20.78 1.06
N PRO A 193 0.05 21.87 1.57
CA PRO A 193 0.65 22.65 2.66
C PRO A 193 0.94 21.77 3.89
N ALA A 194 2.07 21.96 4.54
CA ALA A 194 2.42 21.19 5.74
C ALA A 194 1.40 21.39 6.86
N GLU A 195 0.84 22.60 6.99
CA GLU A 195 -0.21 22.95 7.96
C GLU A 195 -1.48 22.13 7.74
N THR A 196 -1.81 21.79 6.49
CA THR A 196 -2.93 20.90 6.18
C THR A 196 -2.68 19.51 6.77
N ILE A 197 -1.47 18.95 6.56
CA ILE A 197 -1.10 17.64 7.09
C ILE A 197 -1.17 17.65 8.63
N TYR A 198 -0.63 18.66 9.30
CA TYR A 198 -0.69 18.77 10.75
C TYR A 198 -2.12 18.88 11.28
N ARG A 199 -2.97 19.71 10.65
CA ARG A 199 -4.39 19.81 11.00
C ARG A 199 -5.13 18.48 10.87
N LEU A 200 -4.88 17.73 9.81
CA LEU A 200 -5.51 16.40 9.59
C LEU A 200 -4.96 15.35 10.57
N LYS A 201 -3.68 15.44 10.93
CA LYS A 201 -3.09 14.64 11.99
C LYS A 201 -3.78 14.88 13.33
N ASP A 202 -4.00 16.14 13.74
CA ASP A 202 -4.70 16.49 14.98
C ASP A 202 -6.13 15.91 15.03
N ILE A 203 -6.79 15.76 13.87
CA ILE A 203 -8.10 15.09 13.77
C ILE A 203 -7.95 13.59 14.01
N ALA A 204 -6.97 12.97 13.38
CA ALA A 204 -6.75 11.53 13.43
C ALA A 204 -6.31 11.06 14.84
N GLU A 205 -5.45 11.80 15.51
CA GLU A 205 -4.97 11.50 16.88
C GLU A 205 -6.07 11.51 17.95
N LYS A 206 -7.26 12.07 17.65
CA LYS A 206 -8.41 11.99 18.58
C LYS A 206 -9.00 10.59 18.69
N LYS A 207 -8.74 9.71 17.73
CA LYS A 207 -9.34 8.38 17.62
C LYS A 207 -8.31 7.26 17.45
N LEU A 208 -7.18 7.54 16.80
CA LEU A 208 -6.12 6.57 16.51
C LEU A 208 -4.92 6.81 17.42
N LYS A 209 -4.30 5.72 17.84
CA LYS A 209 -3.14 5.75 18.74
C LYS A 209 -1.83 6.11 18.02
N TYR A 210 -1.72 5.75 16.75
CA TYR A 210 -0.51 5.93 15.96
C TYR A 210 -0.83 6.68 14.67
N VAL A 211 -0.41 7.95 14.60
CA VAL A 211 -0.57 8.79 13.41
C VAL A 211 0.76 9.42 13.05
N TYR A 212 1.23 9.11 11.86
CA TYR A 212 2.50 9.58 11.35
C TYR A 212 2.32 10.51 10.16
N THR A 213 3.25 11.43 9.95
CA THR A 213 3.28 12.32 8.79
C THR A 213 4.48 12.00 7.90
N GLY A 214 4.27 12.04 6.58
CA GLY A 214 5.30 11.75 5.60
C GLY A 214 5.49 12.87 4.57
N ASN A 215 6.69 12.92 3.98
CA ASN A 215 7.05 13.87 2.93
C ASN A 215 6.98 15.36 3.36
N LEU A 216 7.24 15.68 4.62
CA LEU A 216 7.28 17.05 5.15
C LEU A 216 8.55 17.78 4.77
#